data_b96df9d99602fc1a6a63f5a3e3e9b5a2
#
_entry.id   b96df9d99602fc1a6a63f5a3e3e9b5a2
#
_cell.length_a   1.000
_cell.length_b   1.000
_cell.length_c   1.000
_cell.angle_alpha   90.00
_cell.angle_beta   90.00
_cell.angle_gamma   90.00
#
_symmetry.space_group_name_H-M   'P 1'
#
loop_
_entity.id
_entity.type
_entity.pdbx_description
1 polymer ?
#
loop_
_entity_poly.entity_id
_entity_poly.type
_entity_poly.pdbx_seq_one_letter_code
_entity_poly.pdbx_strand_id
1 'polypeptide(L)'
;MENIEERLSQDDILSRAHQFELQREEGRIFITVKEILGGSIKGSFFAIPNFVIQECSNSEYIGSGDSVEEALKDCLKRIKGVPLHQIIPEKKVK
;
A
#
# COMPACT_ATOMS: atom_id res chain seq x y z
N MET A 1 0.79 -11.26 19.04
CA MET A 1 1.99 -10.43 19.30
C MET A 1 1.73 -9.55 20.50
N GLU A 2 2.11 -10.04 21.65
CA GLU A 2 1.91 -9.31 22.88
C GLU A 2 2.98 -8.24 23.07
N ASN A 3 2.61 -7.12 23.64
CA ASN A 3 3.52 -6.05 24.08
C ASN A 3 4.29 -5.33 22.95
N ILE A 4 3.81 -5.44 21.72
CA ILE A 4 4.46 -4.74 20.60
C ILE A 4 4.42 -3.22 20.82
N GLU A 5 3.27 -2.69 21.25
CA GLU A 5 3.13 -1.25 21.45
C GLU A 5 4.07 -0.69 22.51
N GLU A 6 4.41 -1.49 23.50
CA GLU A 6 5.37 -1.10 24.54
C GLU A 6 6.79 -0.94 23.99
N ARG A 7 7.07 -1.55 22.84
CA ARG A 7 8.39 -1.49 22.19
C ARG A 7 8.49 -0.41 21.14
N LEU A 8 7.38 0.27 20.85
CA LEU A 8 7.36 1.32 19.85
C LEU A 8 7.62 2.68 20.51
N SER A 9 8.33 3.53 19.78
CA SER A 9 8.47 4.93 20.16
C SER A 9 7.17 5.67 19.84
N GLN A 10 7.04 6.89 20.36
CA GLN A 10 5.79 7.65 20.33
C GLN A 10 5.14 7.77 18.95
N ASP A 11 5.93 8.00 17.93
CA ASP A 11 5.40 8.20 16.57
C ASP A 11 5.62 7.01 15.65
N ASP A 12 6.02 5.87 16.20
CA ASP A 12 6.25 4.67 15.40
C ASP A 12 4.94 4.06 14.93
N ILE A 13 4.96 3.55 13.71
CA ILE A 13 3.86 2.77 13.15
C ILE A 13 4.46 1.46 12.68
N LEU A 14 4.04 0.35 13.29
CA LEU A 14 4.47 -0.98 12.88
C LEU A 14 3.40 -1.60 11.99
N SER A 15 3.80 -2.12 10.85
CA SER A 15 2.88 -2.80 9.96
C SER A 15 3.46 -4.12 9.48
N ARG A 16 2.55 -5.04 9.11
CA ARG A 16 2.90 -6.24 8.37
C ARG A 16 2.60 -5.96 6.91
N ALA A 17 3.57 -6.21 6.04
CA ALA A 17 3.42 -5.98 4.61
C ALA A 17 3.09 -7.28 3.88
N HIS A 18 2.02 -7.26 3.09
CA HIS A 18 1.63 -8.33 2.19
C HIS A 18 1.81 -7.83 0.78
N GLN A 19 2.71 -8.43 0.00
CA GLN A 19 3.02 -7.92 -1.33
C GLN A 19 2.38 -8.78 -2.42
N PHE A 20 1.70 -8.12 -3.34
CA PHE A 20 1.04 -8.74 -4.48
C PHE A 20 1.62 -8.17 -5.77
N GLU A 21 1.67 -8.99 -6.81
CA GLU A 21 2.14 -8.56 -8.12
C GLU A 21 0.96 -8.53 -9.08
N LEU A 22 0.78 -7.40 -9.76
CA LEU A 22 -0.20 -7.26 -10.82
C LEU A 22 0.54 -7.13 -12.14
N GLN A 23 0.35 -8.09 -13.02
CA GLN A 23 0.99 -8.10 -14.33
C GLN A 23 -0.01 -7.65 -15.40
N ARG A 24 0.41 -6.70 -16.22
CA ARG A 24 -0.36 -6.18 -17.34
C ARG A 24 0.47 -6.25 -18.61
N GLU A 25 -0.15 -6.02 -19.77
CA GLU A 25 0.60 -5.96 -21.03
C GLU A 25 1.67 -4.87 -21.01
N GLU A 26 1.36 -3.72 -20.42
CA GLU A 26 2.29 -2.58 -20.36
C GLU A 26 3.41 -2.75 -19.34
N GLY A 27 3.30 -3.74 -18.45
CA GLY A 27 4.32 -3.96 -17.43
C GLY A 27 3.74 -4.53 -16.15
N ARG A 28 4.53 -4.45 -15.11
CA ARG A 28 4.23 -5.05 -13.81
C ARG A 28 4.21 -3.98 -12.73
N ILE A 29 3.26 -4.06 -11.82
CA ILE A 29 3.18 -3.20 -10.66
C ILE A 29 2.97 -4.08 -9.44
N PHE A 30 3.46 -3.65 -8.30
CA PHE A 30 3.22 -4.34 -7.03
C PHE A 30 2.19 -3.57 -6.22
N ILE A 31 1.45 -4.28 -5.40
CA ILE A 31 0.54 -3.68 -4.43
C ILE A 31 0.94 -4.23 -3.08
N THR A 32 1.36 -3.34 -2.17
CA THR A 32 1.69 -3.73 -0.81
C THR A 32 0.51 -3.39 0.09
N VAL A 33 -0.09 -4.41 0.70
CA VAL A 33 -1.12 -4.17 1.70
C VAL A 33 -0.45 -4.11 3.05
N LYS A 34 -0.54 -2.96 3.69
CA LYS A 34 -0.01 -2.73 5.04
C LYS A 34 -1.10 -2.99 6.05
N GLU A 35 -0.86 -3.98 6.90
CA GLU A 35 -1.71 -4.28 8.05
C GLU A 35 -1.09 -3.61 9.25
N ILE A 36 -1.75 -2.60 9.79
CA ILE A 36 -1.18 -1.80 10.88
C ILE A 36 -1.34 -2.55 12.21
N LEU A 37 -0.22 -2.94 12.79
CA LEU A 37 -0.18 -3.77 14.00
C LEU A 37 -0.01 -2.94 15.27
N GLY A 38 0.59 -1.76 15.16
CA GLY A 38 0.82 -0.88 16.30
C GLY A 38 0.98 0.55 15.86
N GLY A 39 0.63 1.48 16.74
CA GLY A 39 0.66 2.91 16.45
C GLY A 39 -0.74 3.50 16.46
N SER A 40 -0.85 4.78 16.10
CA SER A 40 -2.11 5.53 16.22
C SER A 40 -3.25 5.04 15.33
N ILE A 41 -2.91 4.34 14.24
CA ILE A 41 -3.92 3.84 13.28
C ILE A 41 -4.01 2.31 13.30
N LYS A 42 -3.69 1.70 14.44
CA LYS A 42 -3.76 0.25 14.62
C LYS A 42 -5.10 -0.32 14.17
N GLY A 43 -5.05 -1.43 13.42
CA GLY A 43 -6.24 -2.09 12.90
C GLY A 43 -6.63 -1.66 11.50
N SER A 44 -5.91 -0.71 10.91
CA SER A 44 -6.17 -0.25 9.55
C SER A 44 -5.42 -1.11 8.53
N PHE A 45 -6.00 -1.20 7.33
CA PHE A 45 -5.38 -1.89 6.20
C PHE A 45 -5.35 -0.95 5.01
N PHE A 46 -4.17 -0.78 4.42
CA PHE A 46 -3.99 0.09 3.25
C PHE A 46 -3.27 -0.66 2.14
N ALA A 47 -3.80 -0.61 0.93
CA ALA A 47 -3.20 -1.22 -0.25
C ALA A 47 -2.57 -0.12 -1.10
N ILE A 48 -1.26 -0.15 -1.23
CA ILE A 48 -0.48 0.92 -1.86
C ILE A 48 0.23 0.37 -3.10
N PRO A 49 -0.11 0.90 -4.31
CA PRO A 49 0.63 0.54 -5.51
C PRO A 49 2.07 1.00 -5.42
N ASN A 50 3.01 0.18 -5.91
CA ASN A 50 4.41 0.53 -5.84
C ASN A 50 5.24 -0.19 -6.91
N PHE A 51 6.45 0.33 -7.14
CA PHE A 51 7.47 -0.30 -8.00
C PHE A 51 8.65 -0.79 -7.16
N VAL A 52 8.43 -1.18 -5.92
CA VAL A 52 9.45 -1.60 -4.95
C VAL A 52 10.26 -0.41 -4.42
N ILE A 53 10.84 0.40 -5.30
CA ILE A 53 11.67 1.56 -4.91
C ILE A 53 10.88 2.87 -4.89
N GLN A 54 9.64 2.84 -5.35
CA GLN A 54 8.79 4.03 -5.39
C GLN A 54 7.35 3.64 -5.11
N GLU A 55 6.78 4.17 -4.04
CA GLU A 55 5.37 3.98 -3.72
C GLU A 55 4.52 5.07 -4.35
N CYS A 56 3.27 4.71 -4.65
CA CYS A 56 2.28 5.68 -5.09
C CYS A 56 1.96 6.62 -3.93
N SER A 57 2.02 7.92 -4.20
CA SER A 57 1.70 8.94 -3.19
C SER A 57 0.31 9.55 -3.40
N ASN A 58 -0.35 9.20 -4.50
CA ASN A 58 -1.69 9.72 -4.78
C ASN A 58 -2.74 8.88 -4.07
N SER A 59 -3.41 9.46 -3.07
CA SER A 59 -4.41 8.76 -2.28
C SER A 59 -5.59 8.22 -3.09
N GLU A 60 -5.81 8.76 -4.29
CA GLU A 60 -6.86 8.28 -5.20
C GLU A 60 -6.69 6.81 -5.55
N TYR A 61 -5.44 6.34 -5.62
CA TYR A 61 -5.13 4.95 -6.01
C TYR A 61 -4.81 4.05 -4.82
N ILE A 62 -4.82 4.58 -3.62
CA ILE A 62 -4.56 3.80 -2.41
C ILE A 62 -5.87 3.22 -1.91
N GLY A 63 -5.93 1.90 -1.77
CA GLY A 63 -7.09 1.22 -1.25
C GLY A 63 -7.07 1.10 0.26
N SER A 64 -8.24 0.93 0.85
CA SER A 64 -8.37 0.72 2.29
C SER A 64 -9.50 -0.27 2.57
N GLY A 65 -9.48 -0.86 3.75
CA GLY A 65 -10.50 -1.81 4.16
C GLY A 65 -10.23 -2.34 5.54
N ASP A 66 -11.06 -3.30 5.95
CA ASP A 66 -10.96 -3.94 7.27
C ASP A 66 -10.21 -5.26 7.21
N SER A 67 -9.68 -5.62 6.06
CA SER A 67 -8.90 -6.83 5.88
C SER A 67 -7.95 -6.63 4.70
N VAL A 68 -6.97 -7.55 4.57
CA VAL A 68 -6.05 -7.56 3.42
C VAL A 68 -6.84 -7.64 2.13
N GLU A 69 -7.81 -8.55 2.07
CA GLU A 69 -8.61 -8.74 0.86
C GLU A 69 -9.42 -7.50 0.48
N GLU A 70 -10.06 -6.86 1.46
CA GLU A 70 -10.86 -5.67 1.20
C GLU A 70 -10.01 -4.50 0.73
N ALA A 71 -8.87 -4.28 1.38
CA ALA A 71 -7.96 -3.21 0.97
C ALA A 71 -7.43 -3.45 -0.44
N LEU A 72 -7.05 -4.71 -0.74
CA LEU A 72 -6.57 -5.07 -2.07
C LEU A 72 -7.66 -4.87 -3.13
N LYS A 73 -8.87 -5.32 -2.87
CA LYS A 73 -10.00 -5.14 -3.79
C LYS A 73 -10.27 -3.66 -4.05
N ASP A 74 -10.23 -2.84 -3.01
CA ASP A 74 -10.46 -1.41 -3.17
C ASP A 74 -9.38 -0.77 -4.04
N CYS A 75 -8.12 -1.14 -3.81
CA CYS A 75 -7.01 -0.66 -4.64
C CYS A 75 -7.18 -1.08 -6.10
N LEU A 76 -7.48 -2.35 -6.34
CA LEU A 76 -7.67 -2.87 -7.70
C LEU A 76 -8.81 -2.13 -8.41
N LYS A 77 -9.88 -1.83 -7.70
CA LYS A 77 -11.01 -1.06 -8.25
C LYS A 77 -10.55 0.34 -8.67
N ARG A 78 -9.73 0.98 -7.86
CA ARG A 78 -9.27 2.35 -8.11
C ARG A 78 -8.31 2.44 -9.29
N ILE A 79 -7.47 1.40 -9.50
CA ILE A 79 -6.47 1.41 -10.58
C ILE A 79 -6.93 0.70 -11.85
N LYS A 80 -8.13 0.14 -11.86
CA LYS A 80 -8.66 -0.56 -13.03
C LYS A 80 -8.72 0.38 -14.22
N GLY A 81 -8.05 -0.01 -15.31
CA GLY A 81 -8.02 0.78 -16.53
C GLY A 81 -7.13 2.02 -16.47
N VAL A 82 -6.45 2.25 -15.36
CA VAL A 82 -5.54 3.39 -15.24
C VAL A 82 -4.13 2.96 -15.66
N PRO A 83 -3.47 3.71 -16.57
CA PRO A 83 -2.12 3.35 -17.00
C PRO A 83 -1.12 3.38 -15.85
N LEU A 84 -0.12 2.49 -15.89
CA LEU A 84 0.87 2.40 -14.81
C LEU A 84 1.60 3.72 -14.57
N HIS A 85 1.94 4.45 -15.64
CA HIS A 85 2.66 5.72 -15.52
C HIS A 85 1.83 6.82 -14.85
N GLN A 86 0.50 6.66 -14.84
CA GLN A 86 -0.38 7.60 -14.15
C GLN A 86 -0.52 7.24 -12.68
N ILE A 87 -0.51 5.94 -12.37
CA ILE A 87 -0.59 5.47 -10.98
C ILE A 87 0.68 5.85 -10.21
N ILE A 88 1.84 5.60 -10.82
CA ILE A 88 3.13 5.95 -10.25
C ILE A 88 3.91 6.72 -11.30
N PRO A 89 3.79 8.04 -11.33
CA PRO A 89 4.52 8.85 -12.30
C PRO A 89 6.02 8.72 -12.12
N GLU A 90 6.72 8.67 -13.25
CA GLU A 90 8.17 8.62 -13.25
C GLU A 90 8.74 9.89 -12.64
N LYS A 91 9.67 9.75 -11.69
CA LYS A 91 10.33 10.89 -11.09
C LYS A 91 11.25 11.54 -12.10
N LYS A 92 11.04 12.83 -12.36
CA LYS A 92 11.96 13.59 -13.19
C LYS A 92 13.20 13.91 -12.38
N VAL A 93 14.35 13.50 -12.88
CA VAL A 93 15.63 13.85 -12.31
C VAL A 93 16.02 15.20 -12.89
N LYS A 94 16.25 16.15 -12.02
CA LYS A 94 16.76 17.44 -12.44
C LYS A 94 18.24 17.53 -12.16
#